data_bfc00bee08578f3e7dde8a0c7c934e25
#
_entry.id   bfc00bee08578f3e7dde8a0c7c934e25
#
_cell.length_a   1.000
_cell.length_b   1.000
_cell.length_c   1.000
_cell.angle_alpha   90.00
_cell.angle_beta   90.00
_cell.angle_gamma   90.00
#
_symmetry.space_group_name_H-M   'P 1'
#
loop_
_entity.id
_entity.type
_entity.pdbx_description
1 polymer ?
#
loop_
_entity_poly.entity_id
_entity_poly.type
_entity_poly.pdbx_seq_one_letter_code
_entity_poly.pdbx_strand_id
1 'polypeptide(L)' 'MIECKLYTLSELRTALNIPVRQWERRRNDLLEYFKLFFNYDYIFEGHAYTFNIKE' A
#
# COMPACT_ATOMS: atom_id res chain seq x y z
N MET A 1 -10.03 -5.58 7.39
CA MET A 1 -9.85 -6.32 6.14
C MET A 1 -9.75 -5.37 4.96
N ILE A 2 -8.87 -5.66 4.02
CA ILE A 2 -8.66 -4.84 2.83
C ILE A 2 -9.75 -5.14 1.81
N GLU A 3 -10.32 -4.10 1.22
CA GLU A 3 -11.30 -4.23 0.15
C GLU A 3 -10.64 -4.06 -1.20
N CYS A 4 -11.25 -4.62 -2.23
CA CYS A 4 -10.75 -4.50 -3.61
C CYS A 4 -11.20 -3.17 -4.20
N LYS A 5 -10.41 -2.14 -3.97
CA LYS A 5 -10.69 -0.78 -4.43
C LYS A 5 -9.41 0.02 -4.53
N LEU A 6 -9.51 1.26 -4.95
CA LEU A 6 -8.36 2.17 -4.96
C LEU A 6 -8.13 2.75 -3.58
N TYR A 7 -6.87 2.80 -3.19
CA TYR A 7 -6.45 3.39 -1.91
C TYR A 7 -5.35 4.41 -2.15
N THR A 8 -5.40 5.51 -1.42
CA THR A 8 -4.21 6.35 -1.31
C THR A 8 -3.24 5.66 -0.36
N LEU A 9 -1.98 6.08 -0.36
CA LEU A 9 -1.00 5.52 0.57
C LEU A 9 -1.45 5.67 2.01
N SER A 10 -1.96 6.85 2.35
CA SER A 10 -2.43 7.12 3.71
C SER A 10 -3.54 6.16 4.12
N GLU A 11 -4.50 5.95 3.21
CA GLU A 11 -5.60 5.04 3.47
C GLU A 11 -5.13 3.60 3.64
N LEU A 12 -4.22 3.18 2.77
CA LEU A 12 -3.70 1.82 2.84
C LEU A 12 -2.90 1.59 4.12
N ARG A 13 -2.04 2.54 4.48
CA ARG A 13 -1.28 2.45 5.72
C ARG A 13 -2.21 2.34 6.93
N THR A 14 -3.25 3.16 6.95
CA THR A 14 -4.22 3.14 8.04
C THR A 14 -4.94 1.80 8.12
N ALA A 15 -5.35 1.28 6.97
CA ALA A 15 -6.06 0.00 6.91
C ALA A 15 -5.18 -1.16 7.39
N LEU A 16 -3.87 -1.09 7.11
CA LEU A 16 -2.92 -2.12 7.49
C LEU A 16 -2.17 -1.81 8.78
N ASN A 17 -2.48 -0.68 9.39
CA ASN A 17 -1.89 -0.26 10.64
C ASN A 17 -0.36 -0.09 10.55
N ILE A 18 0.10 0.52 9.47
CA ILE A 18 1.53 0.74 9.22
C ILE A 18 1.90 2.19 9.53
N PRO A 19 2.82 2.43 10.48
CA PRO A 19 3.27 3.78 10.78
C PRO A 19 4.03 4.41 9.61
N VAL A 20 3.99 5.73 9.51
CA VAL A 20 4.72 6.47 8.47
C VAL A 20 6.21 6.12 8.49
N ARG A 21 6.80 6.05 9.68
CA ARG A 21 8.23 5.74 9.83
C ARG A 21 8.58 4.40 9.22
N GLN A 22 7.76 3.39 9.48
CA GLN A 22 8.00 2.06 8.97
C GLN A 22 7.89 2.06 7.45
N TRP A 23 6.92 2.77 6.90
CA TRP A 23 6.78 2.88 5.45
C TRP A 23 8.02 3.52 4.83
N GLU A 24 8.49 4.63 5.39
CA GLU A 24 9.65 5.33 4.85
C GLU A 24 10.92 4.49 4.91
N ARG A 25 11.10 3.73 5.97
CA ARG A 25 12.31 2.94 6.18
C ARG A 25 12.29 1.62 5.41
N ARG A 26 11.12 1.04 5.22
CA ARG A 26 11.00 -0.30 4.65
C ARG A 26 10.02 -0.37 3.48
N ARG A 27 9.95 0.69 2.72
CA ARG A 27 9.01 0.77 1.62
C ARG A 27 9.09 -0.42 0.66
N ASN A 28 10.30 -0.76 0.19
CA ASN A 28 10.48 -1.86 -0.75
C ASN A 28 10.10 -3.20 -0.14
N ASP A 29 10.47 -3.40 1.11
CA ASP A 29 10.12 -4.63 1.83
C ASP A 29 8.61 -4.75 1.99
N LEU A 30 7.94 -3.65 2.32
CA LEU A 30 6.50 -3.65 2.49
C LEU A 30 5.77 -3.90 1.18
N LEU A 31 6.26 -3.36 0.07
CA LEU A 31 5.66 -3.61 -1.23
C LEU A 31 5.72 -5.10 -1.60
N GLU A 32 6.85 -5.75 -1.30
CA GLU A 32 6.97 -7.19 -1.50
C GLU A 32 6.08 -7.98 -0.54
N TYR A 33 6.02 -7.52 0.71
CA TYR A 33 5.22 -8.15 1.74
C TYR A 33 3.73 -8.17 1.37
N PHE A 34 3.23 -7.07 0.82
CA PHE A 34 1.84 -6.97 0.40
C PHE A 34 1.45 -8.03 -0.62
N LYS A 35 2.38 -8.42 -1.49
CA LYS A 35 2.13 -9.43 -2.51
C LYS A 35 1.77 -10.79 -1.93
N LEU A 36 2.11 -11.03 -0.68
CA LEU A 36 1.81 -12.29 0.00
C LEU A 36 0.34 -12.37 0.43
N PHE A 37 -0.35 -11.23 0.51
CA PHE A 37 -1.69 -11.17 1.07
C PHE A 37 -2.76 -10.80 0.06
N PHE A 38 -2.42 -10.03 -0.94
CA PHE A 38 -3.39 -9.62 -1.95
C PHE A 38 -2.67 -9.25 -3.24
N ASN A 39 -3.42 -9.28 -4.34
CA ASN A 39 -2.93 -8.81 -5.62
C ASN A 39 -3.16 -7.32 -5.71
N TYR A 40 -2.19 -6.59 -6.24
CA TYR A 40 -2.35 -5.16 -6.36
C TYR A 40 -1.42 -4.58 -7.43
N ASP A 41 -1.82 -3.41 -7.92
CA ASP A 41 -0.97 -2.58 -8.75
C ASP A 41 -0.85 -1.23 -8.06
N TYR A 42 0.18 -0.49 -8.38
CA TYR A 42 0.27 0.87 -7.85
C TYR A 42 0.89 1.81 -8.87
N ILE A 43 0.59 3.09 -8.70
CA ILE A 43 1.12 4.17 -9.51
C ILE A 43 1.73 5.19 -8.55
N PHE A 44 2.93 5.66 -8.86
CA PHE A 44 3.56 6.75 -8.11
C PHE A 44 3.61 7.96 -9.02
N GLU A 45 2.87 9.00 -8.68
CA GLU A 45 2.71 10.16 -9.52
C GLU A 45 2.48 11.38 -8.64
N GLY A 46 3.15 12.50 -8.97
CA GLY A 46 3.01 13.71 -8.18
C GLY A 46 3.39 13.54 -6.73
N HIS A 47 4.40 12.73 -6.45
CA HIS A 47 4.86 12.40 -5.10
C HIS A 47 3.83 11.68 -4.25
N ALA A 48 2.87 11.06 -4.91
CA ALA A 48 1.81 10.32 -4.21
C ALA A 48 1.64 8.94 -4.82
N TYR A 49 1.30 7.97 -3.96
CA TYR A 49 1.00 6.62 -4.39
C TYR A 49 -0.50 6.41 -4.47
N THR A 50 -0.93 5.65 -5.47
CA THR A 50 -2.29 5.17 -5.56
C THR A 50 -2.22 3.67 -5.76
N PHE A 51 -2.86 2.91 -4.88
CA PHE A 51 -2.86 1.46 -4.93
C PHE A 51 -4.21 0.96 -5.40
N ASN A 52 -4.18 0.04 -6.36
CA ASN A 52 -5.39 -0.62 -6.85
C ASN A 52 -5.35 -2.05 -6.33
N ILE A 53 -6.13 -2.32 -5.30
CA ILE A 53 -6.18 -3.64 -4.67
C ILE A 53 -7.11 -4.53 -5.47
N LYS A 54 -6.61 -5.67 -5.87
CA LYS A 54 -7.36 -6.65 -6.66
C LYS A 54 -7.56 -7.91 -5.85
N GLU A 55 -8.54 -8.65 -6.24
CA GLU A 55 -8.80 -9.94 -5.62
C GLU A 55 -7.77 -10.99 -6.00
#